data_c57eb8b008fd0f3b9f12cd0e8638cb35
#
_entry.id   c57eb8b008fd0f3b9f12cd0e8638cb35
#
_cell.length_a   1.000
_cell.length_b   1.000
_cell.length_c   1.000
_cell.angle_alpha   90.00
_cell.angle_beta   90.00
_cell.angle_gamma   90.00
#
_symmetry.space_group_name_H-M   'P 1'
#
loop_
_entity.id
_entity.type
_entity.pdbx_description
1 polymer ?
#
loop_
_entity_poly.entity_id
_entity_poly.type
_entity_poly.pdbx_seq_one_letter_code
_entity_poly.pdbx_strand_id
1 'polypeptide(L)'
;MSTENTETVISINHVSKVYKLFEKPMDRLKESLSLTHKNYHTDHFALEDISLEVHKGECVGIIGTNGSGKSTLLKIVTGVLNPTSGNVELKGRVSAILELGAGFNMEYTGIENIFLNGTMLGYTEEEMKAKLDDIISFAEIGDFINQPVKTYSSGMFARLAFAVAINVDPDIPVSYTHLRAHE
;
A
#
# COMPACT_ATOMS: atom_id res chain seq x y z
N MET A 1 -0.22 11.95 36.76
CA MET A 1 -0.66 11.38 35.47
C MET A 1 0.10 12.14 34.40
N SER A 2 1.20 11.57 33.92
CA SER A 2 2.04 12.17 32.88
C SER A 2 1.29 12.03 31.54
N THR A 3 0.89 13.11 30.95
CA THR A 3 0.49 13.13 29.54
C THR A 3 1.77 12.89 28.75
N GLU A 4 2.07 11.65 28.42
CA GLU A 4 3.04 11.34 27.38
C GLU A 4 2.52 12.00 26.09
N ASN A 5 3.26 13.00 25.65
CA ASN A 5 3.03 13.65 24.37
C ASN A 5 3.45 12.63 23.29
N THR A 6 2.56 11.67 23.02
CA THR A 6 2.80 10.62 22.03
C THR A 6 2.77 11.25 20.66
N GLU A 7 3.90 11.16 19.94
CA GLU A 7 4.06 11.72 18.60
C GLU A 7 3.05 11.08 17.64
N THR A 8 2.21 11.90 16.99
CA THR A 8 1.30 11.44 15.92
C THR A 8 2.13 11.08 14.68
N VAL A 9 2.02 9.84 14.24
CA VAL A 9 2.74 9.30 13.07
C VAL A 9 1.86 9.17 11.83
N ILE A 10 0.53 9.03 12.01
CA ILE A 10 -0.46 9.10 10.95
C ILE A 10 -1.56 10.07 11.38
N SER A 11 -1.87 11.04 10.54
CA SER A 11 -3.03 11.93 10.72
C SER A 11 -3.89 11.90 9.47
N ILE A 12 -5.13 11.46 9.60
CA ILE A 12 -6.15 11.40 8.55
C ILE A 12 -7.19 12.45 8.90
N ASN A 13 -7.36 13.44 8.02
CA ASN A 13 -8.24 14.58 8.29
C ASN A 13 -9.33 14.68 7.22
N HIS A 14 -10.58 14.42 7.61
CA HIS A 14 -11.77 14.58 6.78
C HIS A 14 -11.64 13.92 5.38
N VAL A 15 -11.05 12.72 5.33
CA VAL A 15 -10.79 12.00 4.09
C VAL A 15 -12.06 11.39 3.55
N SER A 16 -12.40 11.75 2.30
CA SER A 16 -13.45 11.09 1.53
C SER A 16 -12.91 10.57 0.21
N LYS A 17 -13.47 9.46 -0.26
CA LYS A 17 -13.19 8.90 -1.56
C LYS A 17 -14.45 8.55 -2.31
N VAL A 18 -14.68 9.24 -3.42
CA VAL A 18 -15.85 9.07 -4.27
C VAL A 18 -15.41 8.50 -5.62
N TYR A 19 -16.09 7.47 -6.08
CA TYR A 19 -15.95 6.91 -7.42
C TYR A 19 -17.18 7.27 -8.25
N LYS A 20 -16.95 7.83 -9.43
CA LYS A 20 -18.01 8.10 -10.41
C LYS A 20 -18.33 6.82 -11.18
N LEU A 21 -19.50 6.26 -10.94
CA LEU A 21 -19.98 5.07 -11.62
C LEU A 21 -20.85 5.48 -12.82
N PHE A 22 -20.44 5.07 -14.03
CA PHE A 22 -21.18 5.29 -15.26
C PHE A 22 -21.87 4.00 -15.67
N GLU A 23 -23.17 4.04 -15.95
CA GLU A 23 -23.92 2.86 -16.42
C GLU A 23 -23.46 2.39 -17.80
N LYS A 24 -23.05 3.33 -18.67
CA LYS A 24 -22.57 3.04 -20.01
C LYS A 24 -21.24 3.75 -20.29
N PRO A 25 -20.29 3.13 -21.00
CA PRO A 25 -19.01 3.76 -21.36
C PRO A 25 -19.18 5.10 -22.10
N MET A 26 -20.24 5.22 -22.91
CA MET A 26 -20.58 6.44 -23.64
C MET A 26 -21.01 7.60 -22.75
N ASP A 27 -21.50 7.35 -21.55
CA ASP A 27 -21.99 8.40 -20.66
C ASP A 27 -20.84 9.24 -20.10
N ARG A 28 -19.65 8.64 -19.94
CA ARG A 28 -18.41 9.36 -19.63
C ARG A 28 -18.03 10.38 -20.70
N LEU A 29 -18.15 9.99 -21.97
CA LEU A 29 -17.89 10.90 -23.11
C LEU A 29 -18.95 12.00 -23.19
N LYS A 30 -20.23 11.66 -22.99
CA LYS A 30 -21.31 12.66 -23.00
C LYS A 30 -21.15 13.67 -21.88
N GLU A 31 -20.74 13.24 -20.68
CA GLU A 31 -20.47 14.13 -19.56
C GLU A 31 -19.31 15.08 -19.86
N SER A 32 -18.22 14.57 -20.45
CA SER A 32 -17.05 15.39 -20.83
C SER A 32 -17.35 16.42 -21.93
N LEU A 33 -18.30 16.12 -22.82
CA LEU A 33 -18.68 16.99 -23.94
C LEU A 33 -19.94 17.84 -23.65
N SER A 34 -20.57 17.65 -22.50
CA SER A 34 -21.80 18.36 -22.12
C SER A 34 -21.53 19.81 -21.77
N LEU A 35 -21.97 20.73 -22.57
CA LEU A 35 -21.96 22.18 -22.33
C LEU A 35 -22.90 22.59 -21.17
N THR A 36 -23.83 21.71 -20.79
CA THR A 36 -24.86 21.98 -19.76
C THR A 36 -24.50 21.37 -18.41
N HIS A 37 -23.29 20.82 -18.22
CA HIS A 37 -22.83 20.16 -16.99
C HIS A 37 -23.80 19.09 -16.42
N LYS A 38 -24.51 18.39 -17.31
CA LYS A 38 -25.41 17.32 -16.92
C LYS A 38 -24.59 16.11 -16.44
N ASN A 39 -24.78 15.72 -15.17
CA ASN A 39 -24.15 14.54 -14.61
C ASN A 39 -24.80 13.27 -15.16
N TYR A 40 -23.97 12.36 -15.69
CA TYR A 40 -24.36 11.04 -16.20
C TYR A 40 -23.78 9.90 -15.35
N HIS A 41 -23.24 10.23 -14.18
CA HIS A 41 -22.69 9.26 -13.23
C HIS A 41 -23.49 9.24 -11.93
N THR A 42 -23.35 8.14 -11.20
CA THR A 42 -23.78 8.02 -9.81
C THR A 42 -22.54 8.04 -8.93
N ASP A 43 -22.53 8.87 -7.91
CA ASP A 43 -21.45 8.91 -6.93
C ASP A 43 -21.52 7.70 -6.01
N HIS A 44 -20.41 6.97 -5.91
CA HIS A 44 -20.23 5.88 -4.96
C HIS A 44 -19.18 6.28 -3.93
N PHE A 45 -19.62 6.51 -2.70
CA PHE A 45 -18.75 6.85 -1.57
C PHE A 45 -18.08 5.58 -1.05
N ALA A 46 -16.81 5.40 -1.35
CA ALA A 46 -16.01 4.32 -0.78
C ALA A 46 -15.50 4.69 0.63
N LEU A 47 -15.30 5.98 0.88
CA LEU A 47 -15.00 6.57 2.19
C LEU A 47 -15.74 7.89 2.30
N GLU A 48 -16.27 8.18 3.48
CA GLU A 48 -17.01 9.41 3.75
C GLU A 48 -16.56 10.00 5.08
N ASP A 49 -15.88 11.15 5.00
CA ASP A 49 -15.46 11.99 6.14
C ASP A 49 -14.71 11.24 7.25
N ILE A 50 -13.70 10.46 6.87
CA ILE A 50 -12.89 9.67 7.82
C ILE A 50 -11.83 10.57 8.45
N SER A 51 -11.80 10.61 9.79
CA SER A 51 -10.74 11.25 10.57
C SER A 51 -10.21 10.27 11.61
N LEU A 52 -8.88 10.15 11.69
CA LEU A 52 -8.19 9.23 12.59
C LEU A 52 -6.77 9.71 12.82
N GLU A 53 -6.29 9.60 14.04
CA GLU A 53 -4.89 9.79 14.40
C GLU A 53 -4.31 8.48 14.95
N VAL A 54 -3.07 8.19 14.58
CA VAL A 54 -2.29 7.06 15.11
C VAL A 54 -0.99 7.61 15.67
N HIS A 55 -0.66 7.20 16.90
CA HIS A 55 0.53 7.63 17.60
C HIS A 55 1.63 6.58 17.52
N LYS A 56 2.87 7.02 17.72
CA LYS A 56 4.04 6.15 17.72
C LYS A 56 3.90 5.03 18.75
N GLY A 57 4.09 3.79 18.30
CA GLY A 57 3.94 2.59 19.13
C GLY A 57 2.51 2.06 19.26
N GLU A 58 1.52 2.73 18.65
CA GLU A 58 0.15 2.27 18.60
C GLU A 58 -0.05 1.19 17.53
N CYS A 59 -0.94 0.23 17.81
CA CYS A 59 -1.39 -0.77 16.84
C CYS A 59 -2.89 -0.56 16.59
N VAL A 60 -3.25 -0.20 15.36
CA VAL A 60 -4.64 0.09 14.97
C VAL A 60 -5.15 -0.99 14.03
N GLY A 61 -6.27 -1.63 14.39
CA GLY A 61 -6.96 -2.62 13.57
C GLY A 61 -8.19 -2.03 12.89
N ILE A 62 -8.29 -2.17 11.55
CA ILE A 62 -9.46 -1.75 10.77
C ILE A 62 -10.32 -2.96 10.46
N ILE A 63 -11.53 -3.01 11.02
CA ILE A 63 -12.47 -4.12 10.91
C ILE A 63 -13.73 -3.65 10.16
N GLY A 64 -14.31 -4.51 9.36
CA GLY A 64 -15.56 -4.24 8.64
C GLY A 64 -15.85 -5.28 7.57
N THR A 65 -17.06 -5.26 7.02
CA THR A 65 -17.50 -6.16 5.95
C THR A 65 -16.75 -5.93 4.63
N ASN A 66 -16.88 -6.85 3.68
CA ASN A 66 -16.34 -6.66 2.34
C ASN A 66 -17.02 -5.46 1.67
N GLY A 67 -16.24 -4.59 1.02
CA GLY A 67 -16.75 -3.36 0.40
C GLY A 67 -16.85 -2.15 1.34
N SER A 68 -16.57 -2.27 2.65
CA SER A 68 -16.64 -1.15 3.60
C SER A 68 -15.50 -0.11 3.49
N GLY A 69 -14.70 -0.15 2.44
CA GLY A 69 -13.65 0.86 2.20
C GLY A 69 -12.28 0.61 2.86
N LYS A 70 -12.09 -0.49 3.62
CA LYS A 70 -10.81 -0.78 4.32
C LYS A 70 -9.59 -0.70 3.41
N SER A 71 -9.63 -1.42 2.28
CA SER A 71 -8.54 -1.42 1.30
C SER A 71 -8.34 -0.05 0.65
N THR A 72 -9.43 0.72 0.47
CA THR A 72 -9.37 2.08 -0.06
C THR A 72 -8.66 3.00 0.92
N LEU A 73 -9.01 2.92 2.20
CA LEU A 73 -8.36 3.72 3.24
C LEU A 73 -6.87 3.40 3.34
N LEU A 74 -6.50 2.10 3.39
CA LEU A 74 -5.11 1.69 3.44
C LEU A 74 -4.31 2.14 2.20
N LYS A 75 -4.90 2.07 1.00
CA LYS A 75 -4.27 2.58 -0.23
C LYS A 75 -4.07 4.11 -0.20
N ILE A 76 -4.96 4.85 0.47
CA ILE A 76 -4.79 6.28 0.66
C ILE A 76 -3.68 6.57 1.68
N VAL A 77 -3.68 5.88 2.81
CA VAL A 77 -2.64 6.02 3.84
C VAL A 77 -1.26 5.69 3.28
N THR A 78 -1.15 4.67 2.43
CA THR A 78 0.14 4.28 1.82
C THR A 78 0.52 5.11 0.59
N GLY A 79 -0.26 6.14 0.22
CA GLY A 79 0.03 7.02 -0.92
C GLY A 79 -0.22 6.40 -2.30
N VAL A 80 -0.73 5.16 -2.37
CA VAL A 80 -1.07 4.47 -3.64
C VAL A 80 -2.29 5.10 -4.30
N LEU A 81 -3.18 5.70 -3.51
CA LEU A 81 -4.42 6.30 -3.97
C LEU A 81 -4.62 7.69 -3.35
N ASN A 82 -4.94 8.68 -4.19
CA ASN A 82 -5.29 10.00 -3.68
C ASN A 82 -6.75 10.05 -3.16
N PRO A 83 -7.02 10.73 -2.05
CA PRO A 83 -8.38 11.00 -1.61
C PRO A 83 -9.10 11.96 -2.59
N THR A 84 -10.43 11.99 -2.56
CA THR A 84 -11.22 12.99 -3.30
C THR A 84 -11.26 14.32 -2.53
N SER A 85 -11.32 14.26 -1.20
CA SER A 85 -11.21 15.41 -0.30
C SER A 85 -10.53 14.99 1.00
N GLY A 86 -10.10 15.98 1.78
CA GLY A 86 -9.31 15.77 2.99
C GLY A 86 -7.83 15.55 2.70
N ASN A 87 -7.06 15.29 3.73
CA ASN A 87 -5.62 15.05 3.62
C ASN A 87 -5.16 13.94 4.58
N VAL A 88 -4.04 13.32 4.22
CA VAL A 88 -3.31 12.37 5.07
C VAL A 88 -1.89 12.88 5.24
N GLU A 89 -1.46 12.98 6.48
CA GLU A 89 -0.10 13.34 6.85
C GLU A 89 0.57 12.13 7.51
N LEU A 90 1.79 11.85 7.08
CA LEU A 90 2.60 10.73 7.57
C LEU A 90 3.93 11.27 8.07
N LYS A 91 4.35 10.83 9.24
CA LYS A 91 5.70 11.07 9.77
C LYS A 91 6.46 9.75 9.82
N GLY A 92 7.37 9.56 8.88
CA GLY A 92 8.16 8.35 8.74
C GLY A 92 7.89 7.59 7.44
N ARG A 93 8.65 6.51 7.25
CA ARG A 93 8.54 5.62 6.08
C ARG A 93 7.44 4.60 6.32
N VAL A 94 6.45 4.59 5.42
CA VAL A 94 5.35 3.61 5.47
C VAL A 94 5.70 2.43 4.56
N SER A 95 5.73 1.23 5.10
CA SER A 95 5.77 0.02 4.29
C SER A 95 4.42 -0.67 4.31
N ALA A 96 3.85 -0.81 3.11
CA ALA A 96 2.60 -1.52 2.91
C ALA A 96 2.88 -2.98 2.56
N ILE A 97 2.61 -3.90 3.47
CA ILE A 97 2.53 -5.33 3.15
C ILE A 97 1.15 -5.60 2.52
N LEU A 98 0.74 -4.73 1.60
CA LEU A 98 -0.57 -4.81 0.96
C LEU A 98 -0.62 -5.84 -0.16
N GLU A 99 0.49 -5.96 -0.88
CA GLU A 99 0.66 -6.92 -1.97
C GLU A 99 2.13 -7.35 -1.95
N LEU A 100 2.42 -8.55 -1.45
CA LEU A 100 3.77 -9.13 -1.46
C LEU A 100 4.30 -9.12 -2.90
N GLY A 101 5.44 -8.45 -3.11
CA GLY A 101 6.05 -8.32 -4.43
C GLY A 101 5.41 -7.23 -5.33
N ALA A 102 4.55 -6.36 -4.79
CA ALA A 102 4.10 -5.18 -5.51
C ALA A 102 5.31 -4.33 -5.93
N GLY A 103 5.38 -3.99 -7.20
CA GLY A 103 6.52 -3.28 -7.78
C GLY A 103 7.68 -4.16 -8.23
N PHE A 104 7.63 -5.49 -8.07
CA PHE A 104 8.64 -6.38 -8.64
C PHE A 104 8.54 -6.38 -10.16
N ASN A 105 9.70 -6.25 -10.81
CA ASN A 105 9.82 -6.43 -12.25
C ASN A 105 10.19 -7.89 -12.54
N MET A 106 9.35 -8.58 -13.29
CA MET A 106 9.52 -10.00 -13.58
C MET A 106 10.77 -10.31 -14.43
N GLU A 107 11.27 -9.33 -15.18
CA GLU A 107 12.47 -9.47 -16.01
C GLU A 107 13.78 -9.23 -15.21
N TYR A 108 13.68 -8.64 -14.02
CA TYR A 108 14.81 -8.38 -13.16
C TYR A 108 15.11 -9.59 -12.27
N THR A 109 16.37 -9.71 -11.88
CA THR A 109 16.82 -10.70 -10.88
C THR A 109 16.23 -10.40 -9.50
N GLY A 110 16.35 -11.35 -8.59
CA GLY A 110 15.94 -11.15 -7.20
C GLY A 110 16.68 -9.97 -6.56
N ILE A 111 18.00 -9.87 -6.77
CA ILE A 111 18.82 -8.76 -6.24
C ILE A 111 18.36 -7.43 -6.82
N GLU A 112 18.16 -7.31 -8.12
CA GLU A 112 17.68 -6.07 -8.74
C GLU A 112 16.30 -5.67 -8.20
N ASN A 113 15.41 -6.62 -7.95
CA ASN A 113 14.11 -6.36 -7.35
C ASN A 113 14.19 -5.92 -5.88
N ILE A 114 15.16 -6.44 -5.10
CA ILE A 114 15.43 -5.96 -3.74
C ILE A 114 15.77 -4.46 -3.77
N PHE A 115 16.70 -4.05 -4.64
CA PHE A 115 17.09 -2.64 -4.76
C PHE A 115 15.97 -1.77 -5.34
N LEU A 116 15.26 -2.25 -6.35
CA LEU A 116 14.12 -1.55 -6.94
C LEU A 116 13.04 -1.26 -5.88
N ASN A 117 12.68 -2.27 -5.09
CA ASN A 117 11.67 -2.13 -4.05
C ASN A 117 12.15 -1.21 -2.92
N GLY A 118 13.40 -1.34 -2.48
CA GLY A 118 14.02 -0.44 -1.51
C GLY A 118 13.97 1.03 -1.96
N THR A 119 14.33 1.29 -3.22
CA THR A 119 14.27 2.64 -3.80
C THR A 119 12.84 3.18 -3.82
N MET A 120 11.84 2.36 -4.17
CA MET A 120 10.43 2.74 -4.15
C MET A 120 9.94 3.10 -2.73
N LEU A 121 10.52 2.48 -1.71
CA LEU A 121 10.25 2.75 -0.29
C LEU A 121 11.09 3.91 0.28
N GLY A 122 11.93 4.55 -0.55
CA GLY A 122 12.75 5.70 -0.17
C GLY A 122 14.05 5.37 0.54
N TYR A 123 14.56 4.13 0.40
CA TYR A 123 15.88 3.74 0.90
C TYR A 123 16.97 4.09 -0.13
N THR A 124 18.14 4.47 0.37
CA THR A 124 19.33 4.64 -0.46
C THR A 124 19.92 3.28 -0.84
N GLU A 125 20.80 3.28 -1.85
CA GLU A 125 21.50 2.06 -2.27
C GLU A 125 22.39 1.51 -1.15
N GLU A 126 23.03 2.40 -0.38
CA GLU A 126 23.88 2.03 0.76
C GLU A 126 23.05 1.36 1.88
N GLU A 127 21.89 1.91 2.21
CA GLU A 127 20.98 1.32 3.20
C GLU A 127 20.51 -0.08 2.75
N MET A 128 20.20 -0.25 1.46
CA MET A 128 19.81 -1.55 0.92
C MET A 128 20.95 -2.54 0.85
N LYS A 129 22.17 -2.10 0.52
CA LYS A 129 23.35 -2.96 0.58
C LYS A 129 23.61 -3.52 1.98
N ALA A 130 23.42 -2.69 3.02
CA ALA A 130 23.58 -3.12 4.40
C ALA A 130 22.57 -4.21 4.83
N LYS A 131 21.39 -4.27 4.19
CA LYS A 131 20.32 -5.23 4.47
C LYS A 131 20.31 -6.44 3.53
N LEU A 132 21.12 -6.41 2.48
CA LEU A 132 21.06 -7.37 1.37
C LEU A 132 21.28 -8.82 1.86
N ASP A 133 22.32 -9.03 2.66
CA ASP A 133 22.68 -10.36 3.16
C ASP A 133 21.57 -10.96 4.05
N ASP A 134 20.95 -10.15 4.89
CA ASP A 134 19.84 -10.56 5.74
C ASP A 134 18.61 -10.93 4.90
N ILE A 135 18.30 -10.13 3.88
CA ILE A 135 17.18 -10.40 2.96
C ILE A 135 17.41 -11.71 2.20
N ILE A 136 18.62 -11.91 1.65
CA ILE A 136 18.96 -13.13 0.89
C ILE A 136 18.91 -14.36 1.80
N SER A 137 19.48 -14.24 3.00
CA SER A 137 19.48 -15.33 3.99
C SER A 137 18.07 -15.71 4.39
N PHE A 138 17.18 -14.73 4.60
CA PHE A 138 15.80 -14.99 4.97
C PHE A 138 14.98 -15.59 3.83
N ALA A 139 15.20 -15.15 2.58
CA ALA A 139 14.49 -15.65 1.41
C ALA A 139 14.74 -17.14 1.14
N GLU A 140 15.92 -17.64 1.47
CA GLU A 140 16.33 -19.05 1.29
C GLU A 140 16.03 -19.59 -0.11
N ILE A 141 16.31 -18.84 -1.18
CA ILE A 141 16.07 -19.24 -2.57
C ILE A 141 17.35 -19.64 -3.30
N GLY A 142 18.49 -19.64 -2.60
CA GLY A 142 19.79 -20.05 -3.14
C GLY A 142 20.20 -19.26 -4.38
N ASP A 143 20.83 -19.92 -5.35
CA ASP A 143 21.36 -19.27 -6.56
C ASP A 143 20.30 -18.63 -7.46
N PHE A 144 19.02 -18.95 -7.25
CA PHE A 144 17.93 -18.30 -7.98
C PHE A 144 17.86 -16.81 -7.73
N ILE A 145 18.46 -16.30 -6.64
CA ILE A 145 18.52 -14.86 -6.36
C ILE A 145 19.14 -14.07 -7.53
N ASN A 146 20.03 -14.69 -8.31
CA ASN A 146 20.69 -14.12 -9.47
C ASN A 146 19.92 -14.36 -10.79
N GLN A 147 18.78 -15.03 -10.75
CA GLN A 147 17.96 -15.30 -11.92
C GLN A 147 16.76 -14.35 -12.00
N PRO A 148 16.22 -14.07 -13.21
CA PRO A 148 15.02 -13.27 -13.36
C PRO A 148 13.84 -13.85 -12.58
N VAL A 149 13.07 -12.98 -11.91
CA VAL A 149 11.96 -13.37 -11.03
C VAL A 149 10.87 -14.14 -11.78
N LYS A 150 10.72 -13.94 -13.09
CA LYS A 150 9.80 -14.75 -13.94
C LYS A 150 10.10 -16.25 -13.91
N THR A 151 11.30 -16.67 -13.52
CA THR A 151 11.68 -18.08 -13.42
C THR A 151 11.37 -18.69 -12.05
N TYR A 152 10.91 -17.88 -11.10
CA TYR A 152 10.62 -18.31 -9.74
C TYR A 152 9.33 -19.11 -9.66
N SER A 153 9.30 -20.11 -8.76
CA SER A 153 8.03 -20.67 -8.32
C SER A 153 7.25 -19.62 -7.49
N SER A 154 5.95 -19.81 -7.35
CA SER A 154 5.12 -18.93 -6.50
C SER A 154 5.62 -18.85 -5.06
N GLY A 155 6.15 -19.97 -4.53
CA GLY A 155 6.75 -20.02 -3.20
C GLY A 155 8.04 -19.20 -3.10
N MET A 156 8.94 -19.28 -4.09
CA MET A 156 10.17 -18.47 -4.13
C MET A 156 9.87 -16.98 -4.26
N PHE A 157 8.90 -16.63 -5.12
CA PHE A 157 8.42 -15.27 -5.25
C PHE A 157 7.89 -14.72 -3.92
N ALA A 158 7.01 -15.47 -3.26
CA ALA A 158 6.44 -15.08 -1.97
C ALA A 158 7.52 -14.94 -0.89
N ARG A 159 8.49 -15.86 -0.82
CA ARG A 159 9.61 -15.80 0.14
C ARG A 159 10.46 -14.56 -0.07
N LEU A 160 10.86 -14.25 -1.31
CA LEU A 160 11.64 -13.06 -1.59
C LEU A 160 10.85 -11.79 -1.25
N ALA A 161 9.60 -11.70 -1.68
CA ALA A 161 8.75 -10.56 -1.40
C ALA A 161 8.54 -10.34 0.11
N PHE A 162 8.35 -11.42 0.86
CA PHE A 162 8.22 -11.35 2.31
C PHE A 162 9.54 -10.99 3.00
N ALA A 163 10.67 -11.56 2.53
CA ALA A 163 12.00 -11.22 3.02
C ALA A 163 12.30 -9.72 2.89
N VAL A 164 11.98 -9.14 1.74
CA VAL A 164 12.10 -7.69 1.54
C VAL A 164 11.21 -6.93 2.51
N ALA A 165 9.93 -7.30 2.60
CA ALA A 165 8.96 -6.59 3.41
C ALA A 165 9.29 -6.53 4.90
N ILE A 166 9.89 -7.59 5.47
CA ILE A 166 10.22 -7.65 6.91
C ILE A 166 11.60 -7.08 7.24
N ASN A 167 12.56 -7.12 6.30
CA ASN A 167 13.92 -6.62 6.52
C ASN A 167 14.06 -5.13 6.18
N VAL A 168 13.14 -4.60 5.39
CA VAL A 168 12.97 -3.16 5.22
C VAL A 168 12.22 -2.67 6.44
N ASP A 169 12.96 -2.19 7.46
CA ASP A 169 12.44 -1.77 8.76
C ASP A 169 11.64 -0.46 8.62
N PRO A 170 10.31 -0.52 8.41
CA PRO A 170 9.50 0.67 8.22
C PRO A 170 9.16 1.31 9.55
N ASP A 171 9.11 2.63 9.58
CA ASP A 171 8.64 3.36 10.76
C ASP A 171 7.17 3.05 11.06
N ILE A 172 6.40 2.76 10.00
CA ILE A 172 4.97 2.46 10.07
C ILE A 172 4.64 1.23 9.19
N PRO A 173 4.59 0.02 9.77
CA PRO A 173 4.16 -1.16 9.03
C PRO A 173 2.64 -1.17 8.85
N VAL A 174 2.17 -1.28 7.60
CA VAL A 174 0.76 -1.42 7.26
C VAL A 174 0.53 -2.81 6.67
N SER A 175 -0.22 -3.65 7.37
CA SER A 175 -0.57 -4.99 6.91
C SER A 175 -2.06 -5.10 6.58
N TYR A 176 -2.38 -5.77 5.47
CA TYR A 176 -3.74 -6.07 5.07
C TYR A 176 -3.92 -7.60 4.95
N THR A 177 -4.74 -8.17 5.81
CA THR A 177 -5.08 -9.58 5.71
C THR A 177 -6.52 -9.72 5.21
N HIS A 178 -6.70 -10.40 4.07
CA HIS A 178 -8.00 -10.91 3.68
C HIS A 178 -8.34 -12.09 4.59
N LEU A 179 -8.97 -11.84 5.71
CA LEU A 179 -9.67 -12.89 6.43
C LEU A 179 -10.88 -13.30 5.57
N ARG A 180 -10.73 -14.32 4.73
CA ARG A 180 -11.88 -15.04 4.20
C ARG A 180 -12.52 -15.74 5.41
N ALA A 181 -13.64 -15.23 5.89
CA ALA A 181 -14.56 -16.04 6.65
C ALA A 181 -15.03 -17.15 5.70
N HIS A 182 -14.63 -18.37 5.93
CA HIS A 182 -15.28 -19.54 5.35
C HIS A 182 -16.65 -19.63 6.04
N GLU A 183 -17.71 -19.33 5.31
CA GLU A 183 -19.05 -19.82 5.62
C GLU A 183 -19.12 -21.32 5.30
#